data_e669dd3246f1ff2c3ee7f0da62501ca8
#
_entry.id   e669dd3246f1ff2c3ee7f0da62501ca8
#
_cell.length_a   1.000
_cell.length_b   1.000
_cell.length_c   1.000
_cell.angle_alpha   90.00
_cell.angle_beta   90.00
_cell.angle_gamma   90.00
#
_symmetry.space_group_name_H-M   'P 1'
#
loop_
_entity.id
_entity.type
_entity.pdbx_description
1 polymer ?
#
loop_
_entity_poly.entity_id
_entity_poly.type
_entity_poly.pdbx_seq_one_letter_code
_entity_poly.pdbx_strand_id
1 'polypeptide(L)'
;QRAVVVVSTGVEKYKRLVAYVQPAPGNSPTTTELLGLVSSNLPNYMVPASVMTLADLPVGVTGKIDRKALPPPRWDRPALSVPYVAPDDAIEKKLALIWEKTLRVERIGVYDSFFDLGGDSLLAMHLLLTIEQQFGKKVPFAIIAKVSNIKQQAEVLRADSLGEYASLLVPVQPNGSRKPLYCIGGRGGLPLRFHNIAPYLSEDQPIYFFRSHGFWPGEKPKESKEEAAADYIREIKEIQPEGPYHFMGESGGGLIAYEMALQLIAKGAEVGFLGLLDTKVSMKTRAKNHQPNPIGIIRKHIQTVTGGGVRGIRIYLNYYTELLRFQLFHFRVWMKEKQSHLRYGGLPGVFDRVSKANATASRNYKIKPYPGTVFLFHASRQSRFDRHGPDNGWKDVELGRLVIHSLDCYHANILFEPFVQQVAEKFNEYLDGMSETLP
;
A
#
# COMPACT_ATOMS: atom_id res chain seq x y z
N GLN A 1 -27.81 5.35 22.34
CA GLN A 1 -28.92 6.33 22.26
C GLN A 1 -28.59 7.45 21.27
N ARG A 2 -27.40 8.02 21.33
CA ARG A 2 -26.89 9.00 20.36
C ARG A 2 -25.43 8.72 20.04
N ALA A 3 -24.99 9.05 18.83
CA ALA A 3 -23.59 8.99 18.46
C ALA A 3 -23.24 10.13 17.51
N VAL A 4 -22.00 10.55 17.55
CA VAL A 4 -21.44 11.52 16.60
C VAL A 4 -20.02 11.11 16.23
N VAL A 5 -19.72 11.17 14.95
CA VAL A 5 -18.37 10.95 14.44
C VAL A 5 -17.80 12.29 14.00
N VAL A 6 -16.59 12.57 14.43
CA VAL A 6 -15.85 13.77 14.07
C VAL A 6 -14.48 13.41 13.50
N VAL A 7 -13.97 14.29 12.66
CA VAL A 7 -12.59 14.21 12.23
C VAL A 7 -11.73 14.95 13.24
N SER A 8 -10.94 14.22 14.00
CA SER A 8 -9.95 14.83 14.89
C SER A 8 -8.65 15.08 14.12
N THR A 9 -8.16 16.30 14.22
CA THR A 9 -6.82 16.67 13.74
C THR A 9 -5.88 16.67 14.95
N GLY A 10 -5.14 15.58 15.14
CA GLY A 10 -4.05 15.55 16.13
C GLY A 10 -2.96 16.59 15.81
N VAL A 11 -2.02 16.79 16.75
CA VAL A 11 -0.97 17.83 16.70
C VAL A 11 -0.16 17.90 15.40
N GLU A 12 -0.19 16.86 14.53
CA GLU A 12 0.53 16.83 13.24
C GLU A 12 -0.36 16.70 12.00
N LYS A 13 -1.60 17.17 12.03
CA LYS A 13 -2.52 17.23 10.86
C LYS A 13 -3.01 15.89 10.28
N TYR A 14 -2.79 14.76 10.91
CA TYR A 14 -3.46 13.51 10.50
C TYR A 14 -4.93 13.53 10.93
N LYS A 15 -5.80 13.36 9.94
CA LYS A 15 -7.24 13.30 10.17
C LYS A 15 -7.61 11.86 10.50
N ARG A 16 -8.11 11.62 11.72
CA ARG A 16 -8.66 10.33 12.15
C ARG A 16 -10.14 10.49 12.53
N LEU A 17 -10.93 9.48 12.25
CA LEU A 17 -12.31 9.44 12.72
C LEU A 17 -12.32 9.11 14.21
N VAL A 18 -13.11 9.86 14.97
CA VAL A 18 -13.36 9.62 16.41
C VAL A 18 -14.86 9.57 16.60
N ALA A 19 -15.35 8.50 17.20
CA ALA A 19 -16.76 8.38 17.56
C ALA A 19 -16.97 8.73 19.05
N TYR A 20 -18.00 9.49 19.32
CA TYR A 20 -18.51 9.74 20.67
C TYR A 20 -19.90 9.13 20.78
N VAL A 21 -20.10 8.28 21.76
CA VAL A 21 -21.32 7.51 21.93
C VAL A 21 -21.91 7.80 23.31
N GLN A 22 -23.19 8.14 23.32
CA GLN A 22 -24.00 8.20 24.52
C GLN A 22 -24.87 6.95 24.56
N PRO A 23 -24.59 5.99 25.46
CA PRO A 23 -25.38 4.77 25.59
C PRO A 23 -26.82 5.06 26.05
N ALA A 24 -27.71 4.11 25.80
CA ALA A 24 -29.03 4.15 26.43
C ALA A 24 -28.91 3.91 27.95
N PRO A 25 -29.83 4.47 28.77
CA PRO A 25 -29.83 4.22 30.20
C PRO A 25 -29.80 2.70 30.51
N GLY A 26 -28.93 2.33 31.44
CA GLY A 26 -28.75 0.93 31.83
C GLY A 26 -27.80 0.11 30.91
N ASN A 27 -27.31 0.64 29.78
CA ASN A 27 -26.35 0.01 28.95
C ASN A 27 -24.95 0.61 29.11
N SER A 28 -23.93 -0.24 29.17
CA SER A 28 -22.52 0.17 29.25
C SER A 28 -21.68 -0.61 28.25
N PRO A 29 -21.87 -0.36 26.93
CA PRO A 29 -21.11 -1.07 25.92
C PRO A 29 -19.63 -0.72 26.04
N THR A 30 -18.78 -1.71 25.92
CA THR A 30 -17.33 -1.51 25.88
C THR A 30 -16.90 -0.92 24.53
N THR A 31 -15.77 -0.24 24.50
CA THR A 31 -15.16 0.24 23.25
C THR A 31 -14.93 -0.91 22.26
N THR A 32 -14.54 -2.07 22.79
CA THR A 32 -14.32 -3.31 22.02
C THR A 32 -15.58 -3.77 21.29
N GLU A 33 -16.72 -3.83 22.00
CA GLU A 33 -18.00 -4.23 21.41
C GLU A 33 -18.46 -3.25 20.33
N LEU A 34 -18.30 -1.94 20.60
CA LEU A 34 -18.68 -0.90 19.65
C LEU A 34 -17.79 -0.92 18.39
N LEU A 35 -16.48 -1.09 18.55
CA LEU A 35 -15.56 -1.21 17.41
C LEU A 35 -15.79 -2.52 16.64
N GLY A 36 -16.04 -3.62 17.34
CA GLY A 36 -16.39 -4.90 16.71
C GLY A 36 -17.66 -4.79 15.86
N LEU A 37 -18.70 -4.16 16.38
CA LEU A 37 -19.95 -3.92 15.64
C LEU A 37 -19.72 -3.04 14.41
N VAL A 38 -18.90 -1.99 14.53
CA VAL A 38 -18.62 -1.08 13.43
C VAL A 38 -17.74 -1.75 12.37
N SER A 39 -16.71 -2.50 12.80
CA SER A 39 -15.78 -3.21 11.89
C SER A 39 -16.45 -4.32 11.10
N SER A 40 -17.47 -4.98 11.68
CA SER A 40 -18.23 -6.01 10.94
C SER A 40 -19.22 -5.44 9.92
N ASN A 41 -19.51 -4.13 9.97
CA ASN A 41 -20.51 -3.50 9.11
C ASN A 41 -19.97 -2.39 8.20
N LEU A 42 -18.75 -1.91 8.46
CA LEU A 42 -18.15 -0.81 7.68
C LEU A 42 -16.74 -1.19 7.22
N PRO A 43 -16.32 -0.69 6.05
CA PRO A 43 -14.95 -0.78 5.60
C PRO A 43 -13.96 -0.16 6.60
N ASN A 44 -12.74 -0.68 6.71
CA ASN A 44 -11.73 -0.26 7.69
C ASN A 44 -11.46 1.25 7.71
N TYR A 45 -11.51 1.92 6.55
CA TYR A 45 -11.31 3.37 6.48
C TYR A 45 -12.46 4.21 7.08
N MET A 46 -13.61 3.60 7.33
CA MET A 46 -14.77 4.21 8.03
C MET A 46 -14.82 3.84 9.50
N VAL A 47 -14.02 2.88 9.94
CA VAL A 47 -13.94 2.48 11.36
C VAL A 47 -13.26 3.61 12.15
N PRO A 48 -13.90 4.14 13.21
CA PRO A 48 -13.26 5.15 14.05
C PRO A 48 -11.98 4.61 14.71
N ALA A 49 -10.92 5.40 14.67
CA ALA A 49 -9.66 5.06 15.34
C ALA A 49 -9.78 5.12 16.87
N SER A 50 -10.82 5.77 17.41
CA SER A 50 -11.14 5.81 18.82
C SER A 50 -12.65 5.95 19.00
N VAL A 51 -13.20 5.27 20.00
CA VAL A 51 -14.59 5.40 20.44
C VAL A 51 -14.61 5.83 21.90
N MET A 52 -15.23 6.97 22.18
CA MET A 52 -15.38 7.49 23.53
C MET A 52 -16.84 7.40 23.97
N THR A 53 -17.07 6.78 25.11
CA THR A 53 -18.39 6.74 25.75
C THR A 53 -18.52 7.94 26.67
N LEU A 54 -19.56 8.73 26.46
CA LEU A 54 -19.91 9.88 27.31
C LEU A 54 -21.28 9.65 27.94
N ALA A 55 -21.43 10.07 29.21
CA ALA A 55 -22.72 10.03 29.89
C ALA A 55 -23.75 10.89 29.13
N ASP A 56 -23.32 12.09 28.69
CA ASP A 56 -24.11 13.01 27.89
C ASP A 56 -23.27 13.63 26.79
N LEU A 57 -23.83 13.68 25.59
CA LEU A 57 -23.25 14.42 24.48
C LEU A 57 -23.58 15.91 24.61
N PRO A 58 -22.59 16.83 24.52
CA PRO A 58 -22.84 18.25 24.60
C PRO A 58 -23.80 18.71 23.50
N VAL A 59 -24.80 19.49 23.87
CA VAL A 59 -25.79 20.05 22.93
C VAL A 59 -25.75 21.58 22.96
N GLY A 60 -25.80 22.18 21.79
CA GLY A 60 -25.90 23.62 21.67
C GLY A 60 -27.32 24.15 21.91
N VAL A 61 -27.47 25.45 21.86
CA VAL A 61 -28.77 26.17 22.08
C VAL A 61 -29.88 25.72 21.12
N THR A 62 -29.54 25.13 19.99
CA THR A 62 -30.50 24.62 18.99
C THR A 62 -30.87 23.14 19.20
N GLY A 63 -30.41 22.49 20.27
CA GLY A 63 -30.62 21.06 20.55
C GLY A 63 -29.76 20.12 19.70
N LYS A 64 -28.91 20.62 18.79
CA LYS A 64 -27.95 19.83 18.02
C LYS A 64 -26.67 19.59 18.83
N ILE A 65 -25.98 18.45 18.55
CA ILE A 65 -24.72 18.13 19.20
C ILE A 65 -23.69 19.23 18.90
N ASP A 66 -23.13 19.81 19.97
CA ASP A 66 -22.02 20.77 19.86
C ASP A 66 -20.69 20.02 19.70
N ARG A 67 -20.25 19.89 18.44
CA ARG A 67 -19.00 19.22 18.11
C ARG A 67 -17.75 19.90 18.65
N LYS A 68 -17.83 21.21 18.98
CA LYS A 68 -16.70 21.96 19.53
C LYS A 68 -16.51 21.75 21.02
N ALA A 69 -17.59 21.41 21.70
CA ALA A 69 -17.60 21.14 23.14
C ALA A 69 -17.29 19.67 23.46
N LEU A 70 -17.06 18.82 22.46
CA LEU A 70 -16.63 17.43 22.67
C LEU A 70 -15.24 17.40 23.33
N PRO A 71 -15.01 16.53 24.34
CA PRO A 71 -13.70 16.39 24.96
C PRO A 71 -12.65 15.90 23.94
N PRO A 72 -11.36 16.20 24.16
CA PRO A 72 -10.31 15.65 23.30
C PRO A 72 -10.32 14.13 23.35
N PRO A 73 -10.08 13.45 22.21
CA PRO A 73 -10.09 12.01 22.16
C PRO A 73 -8.95 11.43 23.01
N ARG A 74 -9.23 10.32 23.68
CA ARG A 74 -8.22 9.44 24.24
C ARG A 74 -7.83 8.43 23.18
N TRP A 75 -6.54 8.20 23.06
CA TRP A 75 -6.00 7.27 22.08
C TRP A 75 -5.58 5.98 22.79
N ASP A 76 -6.58 5.26 23.34
CA ASP A 76 -6.36 3.95 23.94
C ASP A 76 -6.08 2.90 22.85
N ARG A 77 -5.40 1.83 23.24
CA ARG A 77 -5.18 0.65 22.39
C ARG A 77 -6.51 0.15 21.82
N PRO A 78 -6.67 0.01 20.50
CA PRO A 78 -7.90 -0.54 19.92
C PRO A 78 -8.09 -2.01 20.37
N ALA A 79 -9.31 -2.51 20.21
CA ALA A 79 -9.56 -3.93 20.38
C ALA A 79 -8.82 -4.70 19.28
N LEU A 80 -7.81 -5.44 19.65
CA LEU A 80 -7.07 -6.33 18.76
C LEU A 80 -7.39 -7.78 19.10
N SER A 81 -7.27 -8.66 18.11
CA SER A 81 -7.38 -10.10 18.30
C SER A 81 -6.32 -10.68 19.24
N VAL A 82 -5.20 -9.95 19.39
CA VAL A 82 -4.08 -10.32 20.25
C VAL A 82 -4.29 -9.78 21.67
N PRO A 83 -4.18 -10.60 22.72
CA PRO A 83 -4.26 -10.17 24.11
C PRO A 83 -3.17 -9.15 24.44
N TYR A 84 -3.48 -8.20 25.32
CA TYR A 84 -2.46 -7.27 25.82
C TYR A 84 -1.42 -7.99 26.69
N VAL A 85 -0.17 -7.89 26.28
CA VAL A 85 0.98 -8.32 27.09
C VAL A 85 1.89 -7.12 27.30
N ALA A 86 2.13 -6.76 28.55
CA ALA A 86 2.94 -5.60 28.90
C ALA A 86 4.41 -5.79 28.52
N PRO A 87 5.15 -4.72 28.16
CA PRO A 87 6.59 -4.76 28.00
C PRO A 87 7.30 -5.14 29.30
N ASP A 88 8.21 -6.12 29.24
CA ASP A 88 8.85 -6.70 30.43
C ASP A 88 10.23 -6.06 30.68
N ASP A 89 11.13 -6.08 29.70
CA ASP A 89 12.49 -5.60 29.86
C ASP A 89 12.71 -4.14 29.42
N ALA A 90 13.90 -3.63 29.62
CA ALA A 90 14.27 -2.25 29.34
C ALA A 90 14.19 -1.88 27.85
N ILE A 91 14.47 -2.84 26.93
CA ILE A 91 14.40 -2.63 25.48
C ILE A 91 12.95 -2.55 25.06
N GLU A 92 12.10 -3.49 25.50
CA GLU A 92 10.68 -3.53 25.20
C GLU A 92 9.97 -2.29 25.75
N LYS A 93 10.24 -1.90 27.00
CA LYS A 93 9.70 -0.67 27.61
C LYS A 93 10.06 0.59 26.82
N LYS A 94 11.34 0.68 26.40
CA LYS A 94 11.80 1.82 25.60
C LYS A 94 11.18 1.83 24.20
N LEU A 95 11.06 0.66 23.55
CA LEU A 95 10.34 0.53 22.27
C LEU A 95 8.86 0.91 22.40
N ALA A 96 8.18 0.44 23.44
CA ALA A 96 6.76 0.79 23.68
C ALA A 96 6.58 2.30 23.80
N LEU A 97 7.43 3.00 24.55
CA LEU A 97 7.37 4.46 24.64
C LEU A 97 7.60 5.17 23.29
N ILE A 98 8.48 4.62 22.43
CA ILE A 98 8.70 5.15 21.09
C ILE A 98 7.48 4.92 20.23
N TRP A 99 6.89 3.73 20.29
CA TRP A 99 5.67 3.38 19.56
C TRP A 99 4.48 4.24 19.99
N GLU A 100 4.25 4.39 21.30
CA GLU A 100 3.19 5.22 21.86
C GLU A 100 3.28 6.67 21.37
N LYS A 101 4.48 7.22 21.33
CA LYS A 101 4.73 8.57 20.81
C LYS A 101 4.51 8.64 19.29
N THR A 102 4.93 7.63 18.56
CA THR A 102 4.83 7.59 17.08
C THR A 102 3.38 7.38 16.63
N LEU A 103 2.72 6.38 17.21
CA LEU A 103 1.35 6.01 16.86
C LEU A 103 0.31 6.84 17.61
N ARG A 104 0.70 7.44 18.74
CA ARG A 104 -0.19 8.14 19.68
C ARG A 104 -1.30 7.24 20.22
N VAL A 105 -0.92 6.04 20.55
CA VAL A 105 -1.77 5.03 21.18
C VAL A 105 -1.13 4.70 22.51
N GLU A 106 -1.90 4.72 23.58
CA GLU A 106 -1.45 4.38 24.92
C GLU A 106 -1.58 2.87 25.18
N ARG A 107 -0.73 2.33 26.04
CA ARG A 107 -0.75 0.92 26.46
C ARG A 107 -0.57 -0.07 25.32
N ILE A 108 0.50 0.10 24.56
CA ILE A 108 0.85 -0.82 23.48
C ILE A 108 1.42 -2.12 24.06
N GLY A 109 0.86 -3.26 23.68
CA GLY A 109 1.36 -4.60 24.04
C GLY A 109 2.52 -5.04 23.16
N VAL A 110 3.37 -5.93 23.69
CA VAL A 110 4.58 -6.36 22.95
C VAL A 110 4.28 -7.17 21.69
N TYR A 111 3.12 -7.78 21.59
CA TYR A 111 2.67 -8.54 20.41
C TYR A 111 1.73 -7.78 19.50
N ASP A 112 1.43 -6.50 19.80
CA ASP A 112 0.57 -5.69 18.96
C ASP A 112 1.25 -5.41 17.63
N SER A 113 0.50 -5.55 16.53
CA SER A 113 1.01 -5.22 15.20
C SER A 113 1.03 -3.69 15.02
N PHE A 114 2.15 -3.18 14.51
CA PHE A 114 2.32 -1.76 14.18
C PHE A 114 1.23 -1.25 13.23
N PHE A 115 0.87 -2.09 12.25
CA PHE A 115 -0.10 -1.73 11.22
C PHE A 115 -1.54 -1.79 11.77
N ASP A 116 -1.86 -2.75 12.63
CA ASP A 116 -3.18 -2.87 13.26
C ASP A 116 -3.45 -1.72 14.25
N LEU A 117 -2.37 -1.14 14.81
CA LEU A 117 -2.44 0.07 15.62
C LEU A 117 -2.57 1.36 14.79
N GLY A 118 -2.71 1.25 13.47
CA GLY A 118 -2.85 2.37 12.55
C GLY A 118 -1.53 2.96 12.06
N GLY A 119 -0.44 2.20 12.17
CA GLY A 119 0.83 2.53 11.55
C GLY A 119 0.77 2.46 10.02
N ASP A 120 1.44 3.36 9.37
CA ASP A 120 1.64 3.36 7.92
C ASP A 120 3.13 3.42 7.57
N SER A 121 3.46 3.41 6.28
CA SER A 121 4.86 3.42 5.83
C SER A 121 5.63 4.67 6.26
N LEU A 122 4.96 5.82 6.45
CA LEU A 122 5.60 7.06 6.88
C LEU A 122 5.88 7.04 8.38
N LEU A 123 4.91 6.56 9.16
CA LEU A 123 5.06 6.35 10.61
C LEU A 123 6.09 5.27 10.92
N ALA A 124 6.14 4.20 10.10
CA ALA A 124 7.16 3.15 10.19
C ALA A 124 8.58 3.71 9.99
N MET A 125 8.73 4.62 9.04
CA MET A 125 10.01 5.30 8.80
C MET A 125 10.39 6.19 9.99
N HIS A 126 9.44 6.95 10.53
CA HIS A 126 9.67 7.79 11.71
C HIS A 126 10.04 6.94 12.93
N LEU A 127 9.36 5.80 13.11
CA LEU A 127 9.66 4.84 14.17
C LEU A 127 11.09 4.36 14.10
N LEU A 128 11.56 3.90 12.93
CA LEU A 128 12.92 3.40 12.75
C LEU A 128 13.99 4.46 13.03
N LEU A 129 13.79 5.70 12.53
CA LEU A 129 14.69 6.80 12.83
C LEU A 129 14.82 7.07 14.33
N THR A 130 13.66 7.02 15.01
CA THR A 130 13.64 7.24 16.46
C THR A 130 14.35 6.08 17.19
N ILE A 131 14.14 4.84 16.71
CA ILE A 131 14.85 3.66 17.23
C ILE A 131 16.38 3.82 17.04
N GLU A 132 16.83 4.17 15.82
CA GLU A 132 18.25 4.41 15.55
C GLU A 132 18.84 5.47 16.48
N GLN A 133 18.15 6.60 16.65
CA GLN A 133 18.60 7.69 17.53
C GLN A 133 18.66 7.27 19.00
N GLN A 134 17.70 6.47 19.44
CA GLN A 134 17.57 6.10 20.85
C GLN A 134 18.43 4.92 21.27
N PHE A 135 18.71 4.00 20.35
CA PHE A 135 19.48 2.79 20.63
C PHE A 135 20.90 2.83 20.03
N GLY A 136 21.22 3.78 19.17
CA GLY A 136 22.51 3.87 18.49
C GLY A 136 22.77 2.75 17.48
N LYS A 137 21.77 1.89 17.22
CA LYS A 137 21.85 0.77 16.25
C LYS A 137 21.12 1.14 14.95
N LYS A 138 21.81 0.99 13.83
CA LYS A 138 21.17 1.12 12.50
C LYS A 138 20.30 -0.10 12.23
N VAL A 139 18.99 0.12 12.16
CA VAL A 139 18.01 -0.90 11.84
C VAL A 139 17.56 -0.71 10.40
N PRO A 140 17.82 -1.66 9.48
CA PRO A 140 17.39 -1.53 8.10
C PRO A 140 15.88 -1.40 7.99
N PHE A 141 15.41 -0.54 7.09
CA PHE A 141 13.96 -0.32 6.91
C PHE A 141 13.21 -1.61 6.55
N ALA A 142 13.86 -2.52 5.84
CA ALA A 142 13.30 -3.83 5.50
C ALA A 142 12.85 -4.64 6.72
N ILE A 143 13.44 -4.39 7.88
CA ILE A 143 13.10 -5.13 9.11
C ILE A 143 11.67 -4.84 9.57
N ILE A 144 11.18 -3.60 9.45
CA ILE A 144 9.83 -3.29 9.92
C ILE A 144 8.73 -4.05 9.17
N ALA A 145 9.01 -4.44 7.92
CA ALA A 145 8.12 -5.28 7.15
C ALA A 145 8.12 -6.75 7.64
N LYS A 146 9.22 -7.20 8.27
CA LYS A 146 9.38 -8.56 8.81
C LYS A 146 8.99 -8.66 10.29
N VAL A 147 9.24 -7.60 11.05
CA VAL A 147 9.05 -7.57 12.52
C VAL A 147 8.08 -6.45 12.87
N SER A 148 6.79 -6.78 12.82
CA SER A 148 5.71 -5.81 12.97
C SER A 148 5.31 -5.54 14.42
N ASN A 149 5.94 -6.17 15.43
CA ASN A 149 5.62 -6.00 16.84
C ASN A 149 6.87 -5.70 17.70
N ILE A 150 6.65 -5.21 18.91
CA ILE A 150 7.71 -4.79 19.84
C ILE A 150 8.61 -5.96 20.25
N LYS A 151 8.03 -7.15 20.47
CA LYS A 151 8.80 -8.35 20.89
C LYS A 151 9.86 -8.69 19.85
N GLN A 152 9.46 -8.79 18.60
CA GLN A 152 10.36 -9.07 17.48
C GLN A 152 11.38 -7.95 17.27
N GLN A 153 10.98 -6.67 17.38
CA GLN A 153 11.92 -5.55 17.26
C GLN A 153 12.96 -5.55 18.38
N ALA A 154 12.57 -5.94 19.60
CA ALA A 154 13.50 -6.08 20.71
C ALA A 154 14.51 -7.20 20.46
N GLU A 155 14.11 -8.33 19.88
CA GLU A 155 14.99 -9.41 19.45
C GLU A 155 16.01 -8.94 18.41
N VAL A 156 15.57 -8.19 17.40
CA VAL A 156 16.45 -7.56 16.41
C VAL A 156 17.46 -6.63 17.06
N LEU A 157 17.04 -5.84 18.05
CA LEU A 157 17.94 -4.92 18.75
C LEU A 157 18.94 -5.66 19.67
N ARG A 158 18.61 -6.86 20.14
CA ARG A 158 19.51 -7.72 20.92
C ARG A 158 20.52 -8.47 20.04
N ALA A 159 20.13 -8.80 18.81
CA ALA A 159 20.95 -9.57 17.90
C ALA A 159 22.28 -8.86 17.57
N ASP A 160 23.37 -9.62 17.57
CA ASP A 160 24.70 -9.12 17.16
C ASP A 160 24.81 -9.01 15.64
N SER A 161 24.05 -9.81 14.90
CA SER A 161 23.99 -9.78 13.43
C SER A 161 22.55 -9.70 12.96
N LEU A 162 22.33 -8.90 11.91
CA LEU A 162 21.04 -8.76 11.23
C LEU A 162 20.97 -9.60 9.95
N GLY A 163 21.96 -10.48 9.71
CA GLY A 163 22.08 -11.25 8.47
C GLY A 163 20.85 -12.09 8.12
N GLU A 164 20.19 -12.69 9.11
CA GLU A 164 18.97 -13.49 8.95
C GLU A 164 17.76 -12.70 8.40
N TYR A 165 17.78 -11.37 8.57
CA TYR A 165 16.75 -10.46 8.06
C TYR A 165 17.10 -9.90 6.67
N ALA A 166 18.24 -10.29 6.09
CA ALA A 166 18.73 -9.73 4.82
C ALA A 166 17.98 -10.24 3.59
N SER A 167 17.22 -11.35 3.68
CA SER A 167 16.42 -11.90 2.57
C SER A 167 15.56 -10.84 1.90
N LEU A 168 15.45 -10.91 0.58
CA LEU A 168 14.58 -10.06 -0.23
C LEU A 168 13.10 -10.42 -0.01
N LEU A 169 12.83 -11.66 0.38
CA LEU A 169 11.50 -12.19 0.60
C LEU A 169 11.06 -11.97 2.04
N VAL A 170 9.90 -11.37 2.21
CA VAL A 170 9.30 -10.99 3.50
C VAL A 170 8.04 -11.80 3.71
N PRO A 171 7.95 -12.68 4.71
CA PRO A 171 6.73 -13.40 5.02
C PRO A 171 5.69 -12.46 5.64
N VAL A 172 4.45 -12.54 5.18
CA VAL A 172 3.30 -11.78 5.72
C VAL A 172 2.31 -12.73 6.37
N GLN A 173 1.91 -13.73 5.63
CA GLN A 173 1.10 -14.87 6.08
C GLN A 173 1.80 -16.13 5.56
N PRO A 174 2.83 -16.63 6.27
CA PRO A 174 3.65 -17.73 5.74
C PRO A 174 2.99 -19.09 5.85
N ASN A 175 1.96 -19.23 6.69
CA ASN A 175 1.29 -20.48 6.96
C ASN A 175 0.18 -20.76 5.93
N GLY A 176 -0.09 -22.01 5.66
CA GLY A 176 -1.14 -22.47 4.76
C GLY A 176 -0.66 -23.59 3.84
N SER A 177 -1.60 -24.30 3.23
CA SER A 177 -1.33 -25.45 2.35
C SER A 177 -1.38 -25.07 0.85
N ARG A 178 -1.98 -23.93 0.51
CA ARG A 178 -2.08 -23.45 -0.87
C ARG A 178 -0.72 -23.01 -1.41
N LYS A 179 -0.59 -22.96 -2.74
CA LYS A 179 0.61 -22.37 -3.38
C LYS A 179 0.73 -20.88 -3.02
N PRO A 180 1.92 -20.41 -2.62
CA PRO A 180 2.13 -19.03 -2.18
C PRO A 180 1.78 -17.98 -3.22
N LEU A 181 1.25 -16.83 -2.76
CA LEU A 181 1.15 -15.60 -3.52
C LEU A 181 2.36 -14.71 -3.24
N TYR A 182 3.12 -14.38 -4.28
CA TYR A 182 4.29 -13.52 -4.22
C TYR A 182 3.95 -12.11 -4.72
N CYS A 183 4.06 -11.12 -3.83
CA CYS A 183 3.68 -9.74 -4.10
C CYS A 183 4.90 -8.84 -4.30
N ILE A 184 4.91 -8.02 -5.35
CA ILE A 184 5.99 -7.13 -5.71
C ILE A 184 5.51 -5.69 -5.70
N GLY A 185 6.12 -4.86 -4.84
CA GLY A 185 5.78 -3.46 -4.68
C GLY A 185 6.20 -2.59 -5.85
N GLY A 186 5.51 -1.46 -5.99
CA GLY A 186 5.74 -0.50 -7.06
C GLY A 186 7.06 0.26 -6.95
N ARG A 187 7.08 1.48 -7.49
CA ARG A 187 8.28 2.32 -7.62
C ARG A 187 9.03 2.56 -6.31
N GLY A 188 8.32 2.65 -5.19
CA GLY A 188 8.93 2.83 -3.87
C GLY A 188 9.73 1.63 -3.36
N GLY A 189 9.55 0.46 -3.97
CA GLY A 189 10.31 -0.75 -3.67
C GLY A 189 9.94 -1.46 -2.38
N LEU A 190 8.91 -0.98 -1.67
CA LEU A 190 8.37 -1.60 -0.46
C LEU A 190 6.92 -1.98 -0.68
N PRO A 191 6.59 -3.25 -0.51
CA PRO A 191 5.27 -3.78 -0.80
C PRO A 191 4.30 -3.65 0.39
N LEU A 192 4.52 -2.72 1.31
CA LEU A 192 3.75 -2.61 2.56
C LEU A 192 2.23 -2.48 2.33
N ARG A 193 1.82 -1.90 1.20
CA ARG A 193 0.39 -1.77 0.85
C ARG A 193 -0.30 -3.11 0.56
N PHE A 194 0.46 -4.14 0.17
CA PHE A 194 -0.09 -5.48 0.00
C PHE A 194 -0.52 -6.13 1.32
N HIS A 195 -0.12 -5.58 2.47
CA HIS A 195 -0.65 -6.04 3.76
C HIS A 195 -2.18 -5.94 3.83
N ASN A 196 -2.74 -4.97 3.11
CA ASN A 196 -4.19 -4.77 3.06
C ASN A 196 -4.95 -5.87 2.31
N ILE A 197 -4.29 -6.73 1.52
CA ILE A 197 -4.96 -7.83 0.81
C ILE A 197 -5.15 -9.07 1.69
N ALA A 198 -4.25 -9.28 2.67
CA ALA A 198 -4.25 -10.47 3.51
C ALA A 198 -5.60 -10.75 4.20
N PRO A 199 -6.32 -9.76 4.77
CA PRO A 199 -7.62 -9.99 5.39
C PRO A 199 -8.72 -10.52 4.46
N TYR A 200 -8.53 -10.40 3.14
CA TYR A 200 -9.51 -10.81 2.11
C TYR A 200 -9.11 -12.11 1.40
N LEU A 201 -7.98 -12.69 1.78
CA LEU A 201 -7.55 -14.00 1.30
C LEU A 201 -7.78 -15.06 2.39
N SER A 202 -7.84 -16.32 1.98
CA SER A 202 -7.96 -17.43 2.91
C SER A 202 -6.78 -17.46 3.89
N GLU A 203 -7.02 -17.83 5.16
CA GLU A 203 -5.96 -18.08 6.15
C GLU A 203 -5.01 -19.21 5.68
N ASP A 204 -5.49 -20.08 4.79
CA ASP A 204 -4.71 -21.15 4.15
C ASP A 204 -3.89 -20.70 2.94
N GLN A 205 -3.92 -19.38 2.59
CA GLN A 205 -3.17 -18.81 1.49
C GLN A 205 -1.85 -18.20 1.98
N PRO A 206 -0.68 -18.83 1.76
CA PRO A 206 0.60 -18.20 2.07
C PRO A 206 0.83 -16.95 1.23
N ILE A 207 1.32 -15.87 1.87
CA ILE A 207 1.57 -14.58 1.25
C ILE A 207 2.98 -14.12 1.61
N TYR A 208 3.76 -13.79 0.58
CA TYR A 208 5.10 -13.24 0.72
C TYR A 208 5.24 -11.96 -0.08
N PHE A 209 6.03 -11.01 0.44
CA PHE A 209 6.36 -9.77 -0.25
C PHE A 209 7.82 -9.74 -0.62
N PHE A 210 8.14 -9.04 -1.72
CA PHE A 210 9.51 -8.70 -2.05
C PHE A 210 9.83 -7.27 -1.69
N ARG A 211 10.91 -7.05 -0.91
CA ARG A 211 11.55 -5.74 -0.83
C ARG A 211 12.48 -5.53 -2.02
N SER A 212 12.65 -4.30 -2.48
CA SER A 212 13.66 -3.99 -3.48
C SER A 212 15.07 -4.05 -2.89
N HIS A 213 16.05 -4.34 -3.74
CA HIS A 213 17.47 -4.13 -3.40
C HIS A 213 17.73 -2.67 -3.05
N GLY A 214 18.72 -2.44 -2.20
CA GLY A 214 19.17 -1.11 -1.79
C GLY A 214 18.58 -0.63 -0.47
N PHE A 215 17.67 -1.38 0.15
CA PHE A 215 17.17 -1.11 1.50
C PHE A 215 18.02 -1.74 2.60
N TRP A 216 18.91 -2.65 2.25
CA TRP A 216 19.81 -3.27 3.21
C TRP A 216 21.18 -2.59 3.20
N PRO A 217 21.88 -2.46 4.34
CA PRO A 217 23.21 -1.89 4.40
C PRO A 217 24.17 -2.59 3.44
N GLY A 218 24.88 -1.83 2.62
CA GLY A 218 25.81 -2.35 1.62
C GLY A 218 25.17 -2.79 0.29
N GLU A 219 23.84 -2.92 0.21
CA GLU A 219 23.17 -3.22 -1.04
C GLU A 219 23.12 -2.01 -1.98
N LYS A 220 23.25 -2.29 -3.28
CA LYS A 220 22.96 -1.32 -4.34
C LYS A 220 21.58 -1.62 -4.94
N PRO A 221 20.75 -0.59 -5.19
CA PRO A 221 19.51 -0.78 -5.94
C PRO A 221 19.80 -1.36 -7.32
N LYS A 222 18.90 -2.26 -7.80
CA LYS A 222 18.99 -2.81 -9.17
C LYS A 222 18.35 -1.84 -10.17
N GLU A 223 19.01 -1.63 -11.31
CA GLU A 223 18.53 -0.82 -12.42
C GLU A 223 18.05 -1.66 -13.62
N SER A 224 17.97 -3.00 -13.43
CA SER A 224 17.42 -3.96 -14.38
C SER A 224 16.28 -4.76 -13.75
N LYS A 225 15.17 -4.92 -14.49
CA LYS A 225 14.06 -5.79 -14.09
C LYS A 225 14.43 -7.25 -14.18
N GLU A 226 15.25 -7.58 -15.19
CA GLU A 226 15.74 -8.93 -15.45
C GLU A 226 16.61 -9.44 -14.29
N GLU A 227 17.54 -8.61 -13.82
CA GLU A 227 18.37 -8.96 -12.65
C GLU A 227 17.57 -9.08 -11.37
N ALA A 228 16.65 -8.13 -11.13
CA ALA A 228 15.80 -8.17 -9.93
C ALA A 228 14.92 -9.43 -9.92
N ALA A 229 14.33 -9.77 -11.08
CA ALA A 229 13.53 -10.99 -11.26
C ALA A 229 14.34 -12.26 -10.99
N ALA A 230 15.57 -12.33 -11.51
CA ALA A 230 16.44 -13.49 -11.30
C ALA A 230 16.79 -13.67 -9.81
N ASP A 231 17.06 -12.57 -9.09
CA ASP A 231 17.34 -12.62 -7.67
C ASP A 231 16.09 -13.07 -6.88
N TYR A 232 14.91 -12.56 -7.21
CA TYR A 232 13.65 -12.95 -6.57
C TYR A 232 13.29 -14.41 -6.82
N ILE A 233 13.54 -14.92 -8.04
CA ILE A 233 13.33 -16.33 -8.37
C ILE A 233 14.23 -17.24 -7.51
N ARG A 234 15.47 -16.84 -7.21
CA ARG A 234 16.30 -17.63 -6.29
C ARG A 234 15.69 -17.75 -4.93
N GLU A 235 15.21 -16.65 -4.35
CA GLU A 235 14.57 -16.65 -3.03
C GLU A 235 13.30 -17.50 -2.98
N ILE A 236 12.42 -17.44 -3.99
CA ILE A 236 11.20 -18.25 -3.97
C ILE A 236 11.47 -19.73 -4.15
N LYS A 237 12.52 -20.11 -4.86
CA LYS A 237 12.86 -21.52 -5.07
C LYS A 237 13.36 -22.22 -3.80
N GLU A 238 13.80 -21.48 -2.82
CA GLU A 238 14.13 -22.03 -1.48
C GLU A 238 12.87 -22.44 -0.71
N ILE A 239 11.73 -21.75 -0.95
CA ILE A 239 10.45 -22.01 -0.30
C ILE A 239 9.56 -22.91 -1.16
N GLN A 240 9.51 -22.64 -2.46
CA GLN A 240 8.69 -23.33 -3.44
C GLN A 240 9.56 -23.75 -4.64
N PRO A 241 10.16 -24.96 -4.63
CA PRO A 241 11.02 -25.43 -5.72
C PRO A 241 10.29 -25.58 -7.06
N GLU A 242 8.99 -25.93 -7.03
CA GLU A 242 8.17 -26.21 -8.21
C GLU A 242 6.89 -25.38 -8.24
N GLY A 243 6.44 -25.10 -9.49
CA GLY A 243 5.18 -24.38 -9.75
C GLY A 243 3.92 -25.14 -9.28
N PRO A 244 2.74 -24.63 -9.62
CA PRO A 244 2.55 -23.32 -10.26
C PRO A 244 2.88 -22.14 -9.34
N TYR A 245 3.47 -21.06 -9.93
CA TYR A 245 3.80 -19.83 -9.19
C TYR A 245 2.72 -18.79 -9.37
N HIS A 246 2.37 -18.08 -8.29
CA HIS A 246 1.37 -17.01 -8.32
C HIS A 246 2.04 -15.67 -8.00
N PHE A 247 1.91 -14.71 -8.90
CA PHE A 247 2.51 -13.39 -8.78
C PHE A 247 1.47 -12.28 -8.80
N MET A 248 1.68 -11.26 -7.97
CA MET A 248 0.92 -10.02 -8.04
C MET A 248 1.87 -8.83 -7.91
N GLY A 249 1.90 -7.97 -8.93
CA GLY A 249 2.82 -6.84 -8.98
C GLY A 249 2.11 -5.50 -9.14
N GLU A 250 2.46 -4.51 -8.31
CA GLU A 250 1.90 -3.17 -8.38
C GLU A 250 2.78 -2.26 -9.24
N SER A 251 2.18 -1.52 -10.17
CA SER A 251 2.87 -0.48 -10.94
C SER A 251 4.18 -1.00 -11.57
N GLY A 252 5.34 -0.40 -11.25
CA GLY A 252 6.64 -0.87 -11.72
C GLY A 252 7.05 -2.24 -11.18
N GLY A 253 6.45 -2.73 -10.09
CA GLY A 253 6.64 -4.08 -9.57
C GLY A 253 5.96 -5.14 -10.44
N GLY A 254 4.87 -4.77 -11.12
CA GLY A 254 4.23 -5.66 -12.11
C GLY A 254 5.15 -6.03 -13.27
N LEU A 255 6.07 -5.14 -13.67
CA LEU A 255 7.08 -5.47 -14.69
C LEU A 255 8.11 -6.49 -14.18
N ILE A 256 8.41 -6.50 -12.87
CA ILE A 256 9.28 -7.53 -12.29
C ILE A 256 8.51 -8.86 -12.22
N ALA A 257 7.24 -8.85 -11.76
CA ALA A 257 6.38 -10.04 -11.74
C ALA A 257 6.28 -10.67 -13.15
N TYR A 258 6.10 -9.84 -14.17
CA TYR A 258 6.05 -10.25 -15.56
C TYR A 258 7.36 -10.89 -16.03
N GLU A 259 8.50 -10.29 -15.71
CA GLU A 259 9.82 -10.85 -16.06
C GLU A 259 10.11 -12.13 -15.27
N MET A 260 9.70 -12.24 -14.00
CA MET A 260 9.79 -13.50 -13.23
C MET A 260 9.01 -14.62 -13.92
N ALA A 261 7.78 -14.33 -14.35
CA ALA A 261 6.95 -15.28 -15.08
C ALA A 261 7.63 -15.74 -16.38
N LEU A 262 8.20 -14.81 -17.15
CA LEU A 262 8.95 -15.14 -18.37
C LEU A 262 10.16 -16.04 -18.12
N GLN A 263 10.98 -15.71 -17.11
CA GLN A 263 12.19 -16.47 -16.77
C GLN A 263 11.85 -17.88 -16.25
N LEU A 264 10.73 -18.04 -15.53
CA LEU A 264 10.27 -19.32 -15.03
C LEU A 264 9.75 -20.21 -16.16
N ILE A 265 8.90 -19.66 -17.05
CA ILE A 265 8.39 -20.40 -18.22
C ILE A 265 9.54 -20.81 -19.12
N ALA A 266 10.53 -19.95 -19.36
CA ALA A 266 11.71 -20.29 -20.15
C ALA A 266 12.54 -21.45 -19.55
N LYS A 267 12.35 -21.74 -18.25
CA LYS A 267 12.94 -22.89 -17.54
C LYS A 267 11.99 -24.08 -17.41
N GLY A 268 10.83 -24.06 -18.09
CA GLY A 268 9.83 -25.12 -18.05
C GLY A 268 8.95 -25.13 -16.80
N ALA A 269 8.98 -24.08 -15.99
CA ALA A 269 8.14 -23.98 -14.81
C ALA A 269 6.76 -23.40 -15.13
N GLU A 270 5.75 -23.81 -14.39
CA GLU A 270 4.37 -23.35 -14.54
C GLU A 270 4.15 -22.05 -13.76
N VAL A 271 3.46 -21.08 -14.39
CA VAL A 271 2.95 -19.86 -13.75
C VAL A 271 1.42 -19.93 -13.76
N GLY A 272 0.85 -20.12 -12.57
CA GLY A 272 -0.59 -20.24 -12.40
C GLY A 272 -1.30 -18.89 -12.45
N PHE A 273 -0.77 -17.85 -11.81
CA PHE A 273 -1.40 -16.53 -11.80
C PHE A 273 -0.39 -15.40 -11.99
N LEU A 274 -0.74 -14.44 -12.85
CA LEU A 274 0.03 -13.21 -13.05
C LEU A 274 -0.91 -11.99 -13.00
N GLY A 275 -1.02 -11.37 -11.82
CA GLY A 275 -1.81 -10.17 -11.57
C GLY A 275 -0.97 -8.89 -11.67
N LEU A 276 -1.39 -7.95 -12.49
CA LEU A 276 -0.74 -6.66 -12.71
C LEU A 276 -1.65 -5.53 -12.23
N LEU A 277 -1.28 -4.90 -11.09
CA LEU A 277 -2.06 -3.82 -10.50
C LEU A 277 -1.62 -2.48 -11.11
N ASP A 278 -2.44 -1.97 -12.01
CA ASP A 278 -2.25 -0.73 -12.77
C ASP A 278 -0.81 -0.56 -13.34
N THR A 279 -0.25 -1.67 -13.80
CA THR A 279 1.07 -1.74 -14.44
C THR A 279 0.97 -1.24 -15.88
N LYS A 280 1.85 -0.32 -16.27
CA LYS A 280 1.85 0.30 -17.59
C LYS A 280 3.02 -0.17 -18.44
N VAL A 281 2.76 -0.42 -19.72
CA VAL A 281 3.80 -0.65 -20.73
C VAL A 281 4.41 0.69 -21.14
N SER A 282 5.74 0.82 -21.10
CA SER A 282 6.43 2.07 -21.45
C SER A 282 6.20 2.43 -22.92
N MET A 283 5.75 3.67 -23.17
CA MET A 283 5.51 4.18 -24.54
C MET A 283 6.77 4.33 -25.41
N LYS A 284 7.98 4.17 -24.87
CA LYS A 284 9.20 4.18 -25.68
C LYS A 284 9.29 3.00 -26.66
N THR A 285 8.61 1.91 -26.39
CA THR A 285 8.42 0.78 -27.29
C THR A 285 7.52 1.14 -28.49
N ARG A 286 6.68 2.17 -28.34
CA ARG A 286 5.75 2.67 -29.37
C ARG A 286 6.34 3.73 -30.31
N ALA A 287 7.55 4.21 -30.03
CA ALA A 287 8.10 5.45 -30.61
C ALA A 287 8.70 5.30 -32.01
N LYS A 288 8.39 4.26 -32.79
CA LYS A 288 8.75 4.28 -34.21
C LYS A 288 7.74 5.02 -35.11
N ASN A 289 6.50 5.30 -34.66
CA ASN A 289 5.47 5.81 -35.56
C ASN A 289 4.65 7.02 -35.09
N HIS A 290 4.88 7.61 -33.91
CA HIS A 290 4.11 8.81 -33.51
C HIS A 290 4.99 9.84 -32.79
N GLN A 291 5.56 10.77 -33.58
CA GLN A 291 6.03 12.04 -33.01
C GLN A 291 4.80 12.85 -32.52
N PRO A 292 4.82 13.41 -31.31
CA PRO A 292 3.75 14.31 -30.89
C PRO A 292 3.76 15.52 -31.80
N ASN A 293 2.67 15.76 -32.50
CA ASN A 293 2.50 16.96 -33.30
C ASN A 293 2.02 18.10 -32.37
N PRO A 294 2.89 18.99 -31.90
CA PRO A 294 2.52 20.08 -30.97
C PRO A 294 1.51 21.03 -31.63
N ILE A 295 1.54 21.20 -32.94
CA ILE A 295 0.58 22.01 -33.69
C ILE A 295 -0.81 21.37 -33.67
N GLY A 296 -0.91 20.04 -33.75
CA GLY A 296 -2.17 19.32 -33.62
C GLY A 296 -2.81 19.47 -32.23
N ILE A 297 -2.01 19.51 -31.17
CA ILE A 297 -2.47 19.74 -29.80
C ILE A 297 -3.03 21.18 -29.66
N ILE A 298 -2.28 22.17 -30.13
CA ILE A 298 -2.70 23.59 -30.11
C ILE A 298 -3.97 23.78 -30.95
N ARG A 299 -4.03 23.19 -32.15
CA ARG A 299 -5.20 23.26 -33.04
C ARG A 299 -6.45 22.64 -32.42
N LYS A 300 -6.32 21.51 -31.70
CA LYS A 300 -7.40 20.87 -30.97
C LYS A 300 -7.90 21.70 -29.78
N HIS A 301 -6.99 22.42 -29.08
CA HIS A 301 -7.34 23.37 -28.03
C HIS A 301 -8.09 24.57 -28.57
N ILE A 302 -7.62 25.16 -29.67
CA ILE A 302 -8.30 26.29 -30.32
C ILE A 302 -9.68 25.87 -30.80
N GLN A 303 -9.82 24.71 -31.46
CA GLN A 303 -11.12 24.19 -31.91
C GLN A 303 -12.11 23.92 -30.77
N THR A 304 -11.62 23.46 -29.60
CA THR A 304 -12.50 23.23 -28.44
C THR A 304 -13.02 24.54 -27.84
N VAL A 305 -12.20 25.60 -27.86
CA VAL A 305 -12.59 26.92 -27.34
C VAL A 305 -13.48 27.67 -28.35
N THR A 306 -13.14 27.62 -29.63
CA THR A 306 -13.83 28.41 -30.68
C THR A 306 -15.08 27.69 -31.22
N GLY A 307 -15.09 26.36 -31.26
CA GLY A 307 -16.22 25.57 -31.78
C GLY A 307 -17.33 25.25 -30.77
N GLY A 308 -17.08 25.44 -29.48
CA GLY A 308 -18.01 25.05 -28.40
C GLY A 308 -18.76 26.20 -27.71
N GLY A 309 -18.56 27.44 -28.10
CA GLY A 309 -19.17 28.61 -27.45
C GLY A 309 -18.98 28.62 -25.93
N VAL A 310 -19.98 29.07 -25.15
CA VAL A 310 -19.95 29.11 -23.67
C VAL A 310 -19.70 27.71 -23.06
N ARG A 311 -20.13 26.65 -23.72
CA ARG A 311 -19.94 25.26 -23.27
C ARG A 311 -18.47 24.82 -23.42
N GLY A 312 -17.79 25.25 -24.50
CA GLY A 312 -16.37 24.99 -24.72
C GLY A 312 -15.48 25.70 -23.71
N ILE A 313 -15.82 26.97 -23.40
CA ILE A 313 -15.12 27.75 -22.36
C ILE A 313 -15.27 27.11 -20.98
N ARG A 314 -16.46 26.63 -20.62
CA ARG A 314 -16.69 25.95 -19.35
C ARG A 314 -15.93 24.62 -19.22
N ILE A 315 -15.84 23.85 -20.31
CA ILE A 315 -15.03 22.64 -20.38
C ILE A 315 -13.53 22.98 -20.20
N TYR A 316 -13.07 24.05 -20.82
CA TYR A 316 -11.70 24.53 -20.75
C TYR A 316 -11.34 25.05 -19.35
N LEU A 317 -12.21 25.84 -18.72
CA LEU A 317 -12.02 26.30 -17.33
C LEU A 317 -12.03 25.14 -16.33
N ASN A 318 -12.93 24.18 -16.46
CA ASN A 318 -12.94 22.97 -15.64
C ASN A 318 -11.65 22.16 -15.82
N TYR A 319 -11.13 22.09 -17.04
CA TYR A 319 -9.86 21.44 -17.34
C TYR A 319 -8.68 22.09 -16.59
N TYR A 320 -8.58 23.42 -16.62
CA TYR A 320 -7.51 24.14 -15.92
C TYR A 320 -7.68 24.10 -14.40
N THR A 321 -8.89 24.11 -13.89
CA THR A 321 -9.13 23.97 -12.44
C THR A 321 -8.76 22.56 -11.95
N GLU A 322 -9.04 21.53 -12.72
CA GLU A 322 -8.61 20.15 -12.39
C GLU A 322 -7.08 19.99 -12.53
N LEU A 323 -6.48 20.62 -13.56
CA LEU A 323 -5.02 20.66 -13.71
C LEU A 323 -4.35 21.36 -12.53
N LEU A 324 -4.90 22.52 -12.12
CA LEU A 324 -4.40 23.27 -10.96
C LEU A 324 -4.56 22.45 -9.66
N ARG A 325 -5.72 21.79 -9.47
CA ARG A 325 -5.96 20.89 -8.35
C ARG A 325 -4.97 19.72 -8.33
N PHE A 326 -4.71 19.14 -9.49
CA PHE A 326 -3.73 18.07 -9.65
C PHE A 326 -2.31 18.56 -9.36
N GLN A 327 -1.91 19.72 -9.90
CA GLN A 327 -0.60 20.31 -9.62
C GLN A 327 -0.47 20.72 -8.15
N LEU A 328 -1.52 21.30 -7.56
CA LEU A 328 -1.55 21.62 -6.13
C LEU A 328 -1.52 20.38 -5.25
N PHE A 329 -2.18 19.30 -5.66
CA PHE A 329 -2.10 18.02 -4.98
C PHE A 329 -0.67 17.45 -5.03
N HIS A 330 -0.05 17.38 -6.22
CA HIS A 330 1.33 16.93 -6.37
C HIS A 330 2.34 17.88 -5.69
N PHE A 331 2.12 19.19 -5.75
CA PHE A 331 2.92 20.17 -5.02
C PHE A 331 2.76 19.99 -3.49
N ARG A 332 1.54 19.70 -3.00
CA ARG A 332 1.31 19.40 -1.58
C ARG A 332 1.95 18.07 -1.17
N VAL A 333 1.89 17.05 -2.01
CA VAL A 333 2.59 15.77 -1.79
C VAL A 333 4.11 16.02 -1.79
N TRP A 334 4.63 16.72 -2.79
CA TRP A 334 6.05 17.10 -2.89
C TRP A 334 6.50 17.99 -1.72
N MET A 335 5.69 18.97 -1.31
CA MET A 335 5.98 19.81 -0.13
C MET A 335 5.95 18.99 1.17
N LYS A 336 5.05 18.02 1.30
CA LYS A 336 5.05 17.08 2.43
C LYS A 336 6.29 16.18 2.42
N GLU A 337 6.68 15.67 1.27
CA GLU A 337 7.94 14.94 1.09
C GLU A 337 9.14 15.83 1.46
N LYS A 338 9.19 17.08 0.96
CA LYS A 338 10.28 18.01 1.26
C LYS A 338 10.30 18.47 2.73
N GLN A 339 9.15 18.64 3.38
CA GLN A 339 9.06 18.90 4.82
C GLN A 339 9.46 17.70 5.66
N SER A 340 9.15 16.46 5.22
CA SER A 340 9.65 15.25 5.87
C SER A 340 11.17 15.12 5.70
N HIS A 341 11.72 15.49 4.54
CA HIS A 341 13.16 15.58 4.30
C HIS A 341 13.89 16.54 5.26
N LEU A 342 13.29 17.69 5.55
CA LEU A 342 13.86 18.70 6.46
C LEU A 342 13.68 18.31 7.95
N ARG A 343 12.65 17.52 8.27
CA ARG A 343 12.34 17.13 9.66
C ARG A 343 13.01 15.84 10.12
N TYR A 344 13.29 14.90 9.20
CA TYR A 344 13.64 13.51 9.54
C TYR A 344 14.99 13.05 8.95
N GLY A 345 15.94 13.94 8.71
CA GLY A 345 17.29 13.78 8.17
C GLY A 345 17.84 12.36 8.07
N GLY A 346 17.95 11.82 6.84
CA GLY A 346 18.77 10.65 6.51
C GLY A 346 18.13 9.50 5.75
N LEU A 347 16.90 9.05 6.05
CA LEU A 347 16.20 7.99 5.33
C LEU A 347 15.68 8.39 3.93
N PRO A 348 15.37 9.66 3.65
CA PRO A 348 14.99 10.10 2.31
C PRO A 348 15.96 9.65 1.22
N GLY A 349 17.25 9.60 1.51
CA GLY A 349 18.26 9.22 0.53
C GLY A 349 18.19 7.76 0.04
N VAL A 350 17.78 6.82 0.88
CA VAL A 350 17.63 5.40 0.48
C VAL A 350 16.41 5.23 -0.42
N PHE A 351 15.26 5.77 0.00
CA PHE A 351 14.04 5.74 -0.80
C PHE A 351 14.21 6.40 -2.16
N ASP A 352 14.83 7.57 -2.18
CA ASP A 352 15.10 8.30 -3.42
C ASP A 352 16.01 7.49 -4.36
N ARG A 353 17.08 6.90 -3.83
CA ARG A 353 17.96 6.02 -4.62
C ARG A 353 17.21 4.80 -5.19
N VAL A 354 16.46 4.08 -4.34
CA VAL A 354 15.69 2.91 -4.76
C VAL A 354 14.60 3.29 -5.77
N SER A 355 13.86 4.37 -5.50
CA SER A 355 12.82 4.87 -6.39
C SER A 355 13.37 5.31 -7.76
N LYS A 356 14.54 5.96 -7.79
CA LYS A 356 15.24 6.35 -9.03
C LYS A 356 15.71 5.12 -9.81
N ALA A 357 16.32 4.15 -9.14
CA ALA A 357 16.76 2.91 -9.76
C ALA A 357 15.57 2.13 -10.35
N ASN A 358 14.49 1.93 -9.58
CA ASN A 358 13.27 1.28 -10.05
C ASN A 358 12.63 2.00 -11.24
N ALA A 359 12.64 3.34 -11.24
CA ALA A 359 12.15 4.13 -12.37
C ALA A 359 13.06 3.98 -13.61
N THR A 360 14.38 3.92 -13.43
CA THR A 360 15.34 3.67 -14.51
C THR A 360 15.15 2.27 -15.07
N ALA A 361 15.07 1.24 -14.20
CA ALA A 361 14.77 -0.13 -14.61
C ALA A 361 13.47 -0.22 -15.40
N SER A 362 12.40 0.44 -14.96
CA SER A 362 11.10 0.44 -15.68
C SER A 362 11.18 1.14 -17.05
N ARG A 363 11.98 2.18 -17.20
CA ARG A 363 12.16 2.87 -18.48
C ARG A 363 13.00 2.08 -19.47
N ASN A 364 13.94 1.29 -19.00
CA ASN A 364 14.88 0.52 -19.82
C ASN A 364 14.35 -0.87 -20.16
N TYR A 365 13.38 -1.36 -19.38
CA TYR A 365 12.80 -2.69 -19.58
C TYR A 365 12.11 -2.80 -20.92
N LYS A 366 12.44 -3.86 -21.67
CA LYS A 366 11.83 -4.20 -22.95
C LYS A 366 10.86 -5.35 -22.75
N ILE A 367 9.58 -5.07 -22.97
CA ILE A 367 8.53 -6.08 -22.90
C ILE A 367 8.76 -7.13 -23.97
N LYS A 368 8.66 -8.40 -23.61
CA LYS A 368 8.76 -9.57 -24.46
C LYS A 368 7.39 -10.26 -24.56
N PRO A 369 7.11 -11.06 -25.58
CA PRO A 369 5.91 -11.91 -25.64
C PRO A 369 5.78 -12.82 -24.41
N TYR A 370 4.54 -13.05 -23.97
CA TYR A 370 4.23 -13.94 -22.86
C TYR A 370 3.08 -14.88 -23.22
N PRO A 371 3.29 -16.21 -23.21
CA PRO A 371 2.31 -17.17 -23.71
C PRO A 371 1.14 -17.43 -22.76
N GLY A 372 1.24 -16.98 -21.51
CA GLY A 372 0.22 -17.21 -20.48
C GLY A 372 -0.85 -16.12 -20.39
N THR A 373 -1.67 -16.20 -19.36
CA THR A 373 -2.72 -15.22 -19.06
C THR A 373 -2.18 -14.10 -18.17
N VAL A 374 -2.45 -12.86 -18.56
CA VAL A 374 -2.20 -11.65 -17.74
C VAL A 374 -3.53 -11.12 -17.23
N PHE A 375 -3.66 -10.95 -15.91
CA PHE A 375 -4.80 -10.30 -15.25
C PHE A 375 -4.41 -8.86 -14.92
N LEU A 376 -4.93 -7.92 -15.69
CA LEU A 376 -4.69 -6.48 -15.48
C LEU A 376 -5.80 -5.87 -14.63
N PHE A 377 -5.48 -5.41 -13.45
CA PHE A 377 -6.35 -4.59 -12.61
C PHE A 377 -6.08 -3.12 -12.94
N HIS A 378 -7.00 -2.51 -13.68
CA HIS A 378 -6.85 -1.16 -14.19
C HIS A 378 -7.54 -0.13 -13.27
N ALA A 379 -6.81 0.89 -12.82
CA ALA A 379 -7.35 2.02 -12.09
C ALA A 379 -7.97 3.03 -13.08
N SER A 380 -9.32 3.06 -13.19
CA SER A 380 -10.01 3.81 -14.24
C SER A 380 -10.00 5.33 -14.03
N ARG A 381 -9.83 5.81 -12.78
CA ARG A 381 -9.70 7.24 -12.48
C ARG A 381 -8.29 7.75 -12.78
N GLN A 382 -7.91 7.70 -14.05
CA GLN A 382 -6.62 8.20 -14.49
C GLN A 382 -6.67 9.71 -14.77
N SER A 383 -5.50 10.36 -14.70
CA SER A 383 -5.36 11.73 -15.20
C SER A 383 -5.70 11.77 -16.68
N ARG A 384 -6.41 12.81 -17.12
CA ARG A 384 -6.70 13.07 -18.56
C ARG A 384 -5.45 13.20 -19.42
N PHE A 385 -4.28 13.30 -18.81
CA PHE A 385 -2.96 13.27 -19.47
C PHE A 385 -2.37 11.87 -19.61
N ASP A 386 -3.02 10.88 -18.99
CA ASP A 386 -2.60 9.49 -19.16
C ASP A 386 -2.94 9.06 -20.59
N ARG A 387 -1.91 8.76 -21.38
CA ARG A 387 -2.03 8.40 -22.80
C ARG A 387 -2.30 6.91 -22.99
N HIS A 388 -2.32 6.15 -21.90
CA HIS A 388 -2.65 4.74 -21.94
C HIS A 388 -4.17 4.57 -21.94
N GLY A 389 -4.67 3.67 -22.76
CA GLY A 389 -6.07 3.25 -22.71
C GLY A 389 -6.34 2.38 -21.47
N PRO A 390 -7.56 1.83 -21.35
CA PRO A 390 -7.95 0.97 -20.22
C PRO A 390 -7.12 -0.32 -20.12
N ASP A 391 -6.33 -0.61 -21.13
CA ASP A 391 -5.41 -1.75 -21.21
C ASP A 391 -3.97 -1.42 -20.77
N ASN A 392 -3.70 -0.19 -20.34
CA ASN A 392 -2.38 0.30 -19.95
C ASN A 392 -1.26 -0.02 -21.00
N GLY A 393 -1.63 -0.20 -22.27
CA GLY A 393 -0.74 -0.55 -23.38
C GLY A 393 -0.46 -2.06 -23.54
N TRP A 394 -1.09 -2.91 -22.75
CA TRP A 394 -0.88 -4.36 -22.79
C TRP A 394 -1.48 -5.04 -24.03
N LYS A 395 -2.47 -4.44 -24.70
CA LYS A 395 -3.01 -4.95 -25.97
C LYS A 395 -2.01 -4.96 -27.12
N ASP A 396 -0.99 -4.13 -27.04
CA ASP A 396 0.07 -4.07 -28.04
C ASP A 396 1.17 -5.11 -27.78
N VAL A 397 1.09 -5.88 -26.70
CA VAL A 397 2.01 -6.95 -26.33
C VAL A 397 1.43 -8.28 -26.79
N GLU A 398 2.24 -9.13 -27.37
CA GLU A 398 1.84 -10.50 -27.73
C GLU A 398 1.69 -11.34 -26.46
N LEU A 399 0.44 -11.60 -26.08
CA LEU A 399 0.05 -12.34 -24.88
C LEU A 399 -0.81 -13.54 -25.26
N GLY A 400 -0.72 -14.64 -24.50
CA GLY A 400 -1.64 -15.76 -24.66
C GLY A 400 -3.08 -15.31 -24.37
N ARG A 401 -3.30 -14.57 -23.25
CA ARG A 401 -4.59 -13.97 -22.92
C ARG A 401 -4.40 -12.71 -22.06
N LEU A 402 -5.24 -11.69 -22.29
CA LEU A 402 -5.32 -10.50 -21.45
C LEU A 402 -6.73 -10.40 -20.86
N VAL A 403 -6.84 -10.43 -19.54
CA VAL A 403 -8.08 -10.22 -18.79
C VAL A 403 -7.98 -8.89 -18.05
N ILE A 404 -8.93 -7.98 -18.31
CA ILE A 404 -8.90 -6.63 -17.71
C ILE A 404 -10.04 -6.49 -16.71
N HIS A 405 -9.69 -6.16 -15.46
CA HIS A 405 -10.60 -5.79 -14.40
C HIS A 405 -10.46 -4.29 -14.13
N SER A 406 -11.49 -3.50 -14.49
CA SER A 406 -11.50 -2.06 -14.24
C SER A 406 -12.05 -1.75 -12.86
N LEU A 407 -11.29 -1.02 -12.06
CA LEU A 407 -11.65 -0.56 -10.71
C LEU A 407 -11.84 0.96 -10.75
N ASP A 408 -12.94 1.46 -10.21
CA ASP A 408 -13.25 2.91 -10.20
C ASP A 408 -12.42 3.67 -9.15
N CYS A 409 -11.11 3.55 -9.22
CA CYS A 409 -10.14 4.12 -8.30
C CYS A 409 -9.01 4.88 -8.99
N TYR A 410 -8.23 5.62 -8.21
CA TYR A 410 -6.93 6.14 -8.64
C TYR A 410 -5.84 5.09 -8.43
N HIS A 411 -4.77 5.18 -9.22
CA HIS A 411 -3.56 4.34 -9.12
C HIS A 411 -3.09 4.10 -7.67
N ALA A 412 -3.03 5.16 -6.87
CA ALA A 412 -2.55 5.09 -5.49
C ALA A 412 -3.51 4.34 -4.54
N ASN A 413 -4.75 4.09 -4.96
CA ASN A 413 -5.81 3.54 -4.10
C ASN A 413 -6.10 2.06 -4.35
N ILE A 414 -5.49 1.46 -5.36
CA ILE A 414 -5.83 0.10 -5.83
C ILE A 414 -5.67 -0.99 -4.74
N LEU A 415 -4.73 -0.79 -3.82
CA LEU A 415 -4.47 -1.65 -2.66
C LEU A 415 -5.10 -1.11 -1.36
N PHE A 416 -6.10 -0.22 -1.45
CA PHE A 416 -6.90 0.23 -0.31
C PHE A 416 -8.37 -0.16 -0.51
N GLU A 417 -9.09 -0.29 0.60
CA GLU A 417 -10.53 -0.54 0.57
C GLU A 417 -11.29 0.60 -0.15
N PRO A 418 -12.37 0.26 -0.84
CA PRO A 418 -12.94 -1.09 -1.05
C PRO A 418 -12.28 -1.86 -2.21
N PHE A 419 -11.26 -1.33 -2.87
CA PHE A 419 -10.73 -1.84 -4.14
C PHE A 419 -9.83 -3.07 -3.93
N VAL A 420 -9.07 -3.11 -2.83
CA VAL A 420 -8.23 -4.26 -2.49
C VAL A 420 -9.07 -5.53 -2.29
N GLN A 421 -10.28 -5.40 -1.74
CA GLN A 421 -11.24 -6.50 -1.62
C GLN A 421 -11.61 -7.06 -3.00
N GLN A 422 -11.93 -6.19 -3.98
CA GLN A 422 -12.26 -6.61 -5.34
C GLN A 422 -11.06 -7.32 -6.03
N VAL A 423 -9.84 -6.87 -5.75
CA VAL A 423 -8.62 -7.54 -6.25
C VAL A 423 -8.50 -8.95 -5.65
N ALA A 424 -8.72 -9.08 -4.34
CA ALA A 424 -8.66 -10.37 -3.64
C ALA A 424 -9.78 -11.33 -4.11
N GLU A 425 -11.00 -10.84 -4.29
CA GLU A 425 -12.13 -11.60 -4.81
C GLU A 425 -11.80 -12.21 -6.18
N LYS A 426 -11.24 -11.41 -7.10
CA LYS A 426 -10.85 -11.92 -8.43
C LYS A 426 -9.70 -12.92 -8.38
N PHE A 427 -8.77 -12.76 -7.45
CA PHE A 427 -7.73 -13.76 -7.23
C PHE A 427 -8.30 -15.07 -6.69
N ASN A 428 -9.21 -15.02 -5.71
CA ASN A 428 -9.87 -16.19 -5.16
C ASN A 428 -10.73 -16.90 -6.22
N GLU A 429 -11.57 -16.17 -6.97
CA GLU A 429 -12.37 -16.71 -8.09
C GLU A 429 -11.49 -17.48 -9.08
N TYR A 430 -10.31 -16.94 -9.38
CA TYR A 430 -9.38 -17.59 -10.29
C TYR A 430 -8.81 -18.88 -9.70
N LEU A 431 -8.39 -18.89 -8.44
CA LEU A 431 -7.86 -20.09 -7.77
C LEU A 431 -8.93 -21.17 -7.63
N ASP A 432 -10.16 -20.80 -7.28
CA ASP A 432 -11.28 -21.73 -7.12
C ASP A 432 -11.74 -22.28 -8.48
N GLY A 433 -11.74 -21.46 -9.54
CA GLY A 433 -12.02 -21.89 -10.92
C GLY A 433 -10.95 -22.80 -11.52
N MET A 434 -9.70 -22.71 -11.08
CA MET A 434 -8.65 -23.67 -11.47
C MET A 434 -8.87 -25.05 -10.86
N SER A 435 -9.58 -25.16 -9.72
CA SER A 435 -9.92 -26.47 -9.11
C SER A 435 -11.00 -27.21 -9.89
N GLU A 436 -11.81 -26.51 -10.72
CA GLU A 436 -12.90 -27.11 -11.51
C GLU A 436 -12.57 -27.35 -13.00
N THR A 437 -11.46 -26.78 -13.51
CA THR A 437 -11.10 -26.83 -14.95
C THR A 437 -9.64 -27.21 -15.19
N LEU A 438 -9.22 -28.34 -14.64
CA LEU A 438 -8.08 -29.07 -15.20
C LEU A 438 -8.67 -30.25 -16.00
N PRO A 439 -8.55 -30.24 -17.37
CA PRO A 439 -8.74 -31.44 -18.12
C PRO A 439 -7.57 -32.40 -17.91
#